data_1ea76d5b3fda6e5365875ab51cc5cfd8
#
_entry.id   1ea76d5b3fda6e5365875ab51cc5cfd8
#
_cell.length_a   1.000
_cell.length_b   1.000
_cell.length_c   1.000
_cell.angle_alpha   90.00
_cell.angle_beta   90.00
_cell.angle_gamma   90.00
#
_symmetry.space_group_name_H-M   'P 1'
#
loop_
_entity.id
_entity.type
_entity.pdbx_description
1 polymer ?
#
loop_
_entity_poly.entity_id
_entity_poly.type
_entity_poly.pdbx_seq_one_letter_code
_entity_poly.pdbx_strand_id
1 'polypeptide(L)'
;VANAIKLLGKSMRYVLENNGTTFTALKNELNHIETYIMIQKMRFGDKFDYELCVDDDIDTEQCRILPLLLQPIVENALVHGLEEKEEGGMITLQVERCGGSEDIRITISDNGCGMDEATLAQLRRDIEEKNPEKKESIGLYNINQRIKLCYGEQYGMAVQSELEKGTAVSITISMKTQQFV
;
A
#
# COMPACT_ATOMS: atom_id res chain seq x y z
N VAL A 1 1.23 1.83 -27.38
CA VAL A 1 0.67 0.46 -27.30
C VAL A 1 1.72 -0.53 -26.82
N ALA A 2 2.90 -0.68 -27.46
CA ALA A 2 3.91 -1.68 -27.10
C ALA A 2 4.41 -1.55 -25.64
N ASN A 3 4.63 -0.32 -25.14
CA ASN A 3 5.05 -0.08 -23.76
C ASN A 3 3.99 -0.50 -22.73
N ALA A 4 2.71 -0.22 -23.00
CA ALA A 4 1.61 -0.64 -22.11
C ALA A 4 1.53 -2.17 -22.01
N ILE A 5 1.65 -2.89 -23.13
CA ILE A 5 1.64 -4.36 -23.15
C ILE A 5 2.82 -4.92 -22.33
N LYS A 6 4.01 -4.33 -22.46
CA LYS A 6 5.21 -4.74 -21.71
C LYS A 6 5.01 -4.55 -20.18
N LEU A 7 4.46 -3.41 -19.76
CA LEU A 7 4.21 -3.10 -18.34
C LEU A 7 3.13 -4.02 -17.77
N LEU A 8 2.03 -4.25 -18.50
CA LEU A 8 0.99 -5.20 -18.10
C LEU A 8 1.56 -6.62 -17.96
N GLY A 9 2.38 -7.06 -18.92
CA GLY A 9 3.06 -8.36 -18.85
C GLY A 9 3.97 -8.48 -17.63
N LYS A 10 4.70 -7.41 -17.26
CA LYS A 10 5.54 -7.36 -16.06
C LYS A 10 4.70 -7.46 -14.79
N SER A 11 3.61 -6.69 -14.70
CA SER A 11 2.71 -6.70 -13.55
C SER A 11 2.04 -8.08 -13.37
N MET A 12 1.48 -8.65 -14.43
CA MET A 12 0.87 -9.99 -14.39
C MET A 12 1.87 -11.07 -13.98
N ARG A 13 3.10 -11.01 -14.48
CA ARG A 13 4.15 -11.96 -14.11
C ARG A 13 4.44 -11.88 -12.61
N TYR A 14 4.58 -10.68 -12.05
CA TYR A 14 4.79 -10.50 -10.61
C TYR A 14 3.68 -11.16 -9.80
N VAL A 15 2.41 -10.94 -10.17
CA VAL A 15 1.26 -11.55 -9.49
C VAL A 15 1.30 -13.08 -9.55
N LEU A 16 1.61 -13.65 -10.74
CA LEU A 16 1.66 -15.11 -10.93
C LEU A 16 2.82 -15.75 -10.16
N GLU A 17 4.01 -15.14 -10.19
CA GLU A 17 5.21 -15.65 -9.51
C GLU A 17 5.09 -15.58 -7.98
N ASN A 18 4.31 -14.62 -7.46
CA ASN A 18 4.12 -14.43 -6.02
C ASN A 18 2.81 -15.01 -5.49
N ASN A 19 2.02 -15.67 -6.34
CA ASN A 19 0.82 -16.38 -5.90
C ASN A 19 1.23 -17.65 -5.13
N GLY A 20 1.01 -17.62 -3.80
CA GLY A 20 1.43 -18.71 -2.90
C GLY A 20 2.84 -18.53 -2.29
N THR A 21 3.56 -17.47 -2.63
CA THR A 21 4.83 -17.13 -1.99
C THR A 21 4.57 -16.47 -0.64
N THR A 22 5.29 -16.92 0.41
CA THR A 22 5.07 -16.39 1.76
C THR A 22 5.66 -14.98 1.91
N PHE A 23 6.89 -14.74 1.42
CA PHE A 23 7.58 -13.45 1.50
C PHE A 23 8.40 -13.17 0.23
N THR A 24 8.50 -11.89 -0.13
CA THR A 24 9.36 -11.38 -1.23
C THR A 24 10.27 -10.27 -0.70
N ALA A 25 11.27 -9.87 -1.48
CA ALA A 25 12.07 -8.69 -1.13
C ALA A 25 11.22 -7.42 -1.26
N LEU A 26 11.36 -6.48 -0.33
CA LEU A 26 10.67 -5.19 -0.38
C LEU A 26 10.91 -4.48 -1.72
N LYS A 27 12.12 -4.55 -2.26
CA LYS A 27 12.47 -4.02 -3.58
C LYS A 27 11.55 -4.53 -4.70
N ASN A 28 11.14 -5.81 -4.65
CA ASN A 28 10.27 -6.38 -5.67
C ASN A 28 8.85 -5.79 -5.59
N GLU A 29 8.35 -5.61 -4.36
CA GLU A 29 7.06 -4.98 -4.12
C GLU A 29 7.07 -3.51 -4.58
N LEU A 30 8.12 -2.75 -4.23
CA LEU A 30 8.29 -1.36 -4.67
C LEU A 30 8.36 -1.25 -6.21
N ASN A 31 9.14 -2.10 -6.88
CA ASN A 31 9.20 -2.15 -8.35
C ASN A 31 7.85 -2.51 -8.98
N HIS A 32 7.04 -3.33 -8.29
CA HIS A 32 5.70 -3.65 -8.76
C HIS A 32 4.77 -2.43 -8.66
N ILE A 33 4.84 -1.68 -7.55
CA ILE A 33 4.10 -0.43 -7.38
C ILE A 33 4.50 0.59 -8.44
N GLU A 34 5.79 0.81 -8.70
CA GLU A 34 6.24 1.72 -9.77
C GLU A 34 5.67 1.31 -11.14
N THR A 35 5.68 -0.01 -11.43
CA THR A 35 5.09 -0.55 -12.67
C THR A 35 3.59 -0.25 -12.74
N TYR A 36 2.87 -0.43 -11.63
CA TYR A 36 1.45 -0.11 -11.51
C TYR A 36 1.18 1.39 -11.73
N ILE A 37 1.94 2.26 -11.07
CA ILE A 37 1.85 3.73 -11.24
C ILE A 37 2.09 4.14 -12.70
N MET A 38 3.09 3.57 -13.37
CA MET A 38 3.33 3.84 -14.79
C MET A 38 2.13 3.47 -15.68
N ILE A 39 1.46 2.35 -15.38
CA ILE A 39 0.24 1.95 -16.09
C ILE A 39 -0.88 2.96 -15.83
N GLN A 40 -1.06 3.38 -14.58
CA GLN A 40 -2.11 4.34 -14.22
C GLN A 40 -1.84 5.73 -14.81
N LYS A 41 -0.58 6.17 -14.87
CA LYS A 41 -0.21 7.42 -15.57
C LYS A 41 -0.55 7.39 -17.06
N MET A 42 -0.52 6.23 -17.72
CA MET A 42 -0.99 6.11 -19.12
C MET A 42 -2.50 6.32 -19.26
N ARG A 43 -3.28 6.02 -18.20
CA ARG A 43 -4.73 6.18 -18.16
C ARG A 43 -5.15 7.58 -17.73
N PHE A 44 -4.52 8.09 -16.68
CA PHE A 44 -4.91 9.35 -16.03
C PHE A 44 -4.10 10.55 -16.52
N GLY A 45 -3.02 10.33 -17.30
CA GLY A 45 -2.12 11.41 -17.74
C GLY A 45 -1.41 12.07 -16.58
N ASP A 46 -1.30 13.40 -16.65
CA ASP A 46 -0.59 14.23 -15.66
C ASP A 46 -1.47 14.66 -14.47
N LYS A 47 -2.60 13.96 -14.24
CA LYS A 47 -3.50 14.26 -13.14
C LYS A 47 -2.88 14.09 -11.76
N PHE A 48 -1.89 13.21 -11.66
CA PHE A 48 -1.20 12.96 -10.38
C PHE A 48 0.30 12.69 -10.57
N ASP A 49 1.04 12.97 -9.52
CA ASP A 49 2.44 12.59 -9.36
C ASP A 49 2.60 11.51 -8.29
N TYR A 50 3.76 10.87 -8.33
CA TYR A 50 4.14 9.81 -7.40
C TYR A 50 5.56 10.02 -6.91
N GLU A 51 5.76 9.89 -5.61
CA GLU A 51 7.06 9.99 -4.97
C GLU A 51 7.30 8.75 -4.10
N LEU A 52 8.53 8.20 -4.20
CA LEU A 52 9.00 7.09 -3.37
C LEU A 52 10.17 7.59 -2.51
N CYS A 53 10.01 7.50 -1.20
CA CYS A 53 11.03 7.83 -0.20
C CYS A 53 11.33 6.59 0.63
N VAL A 54 12.60 6.17 0.67
CA VAL A 54 13.05 5.04 1.49
C VAL A 54 14.23 5.52 2.33
N ASP A 55 14.19 5.25 3.63
CA ASP A 55 15.32 5.56 4.52
C ASP A 55 16.60 4.85 4.07
N ASP A 56 17.72 5.57 4.08
CA ASP A 56 19.03 5.10 3.57
C ASP A 56 19.55 3.86 4.30
N ASP A 57 19.13 3.62 5.53
CA ASP A 57 19.55 2.48 6.36
C ASP A 57 18.67 1.23 6.15
N ILE A 58 17.71 1.27 5.24
CA ILE A 58 16.84 0.13 4.88
C ILE A 58 17.38 -0.56 3.62
N ASP A 59 17.96 -1.76 3.80
CA ASP A 59 18.30 -2.62 2.67
C ASP A 59 17.05 -3.29 2.10
N THR A 60 16.49 -2.73 1.04
CA THR A 60 15.27 -3.21 0.39
C THR A 60 15.41 -4.58 -0.27
N GLU A 61 16.64 -5.05 -0.52
CA GLU A 61 16.88 -6.39 -1.06
C GLU A 61 16.82 -7.46 0.03
N GLN A 62 17.27 -7.12 1.24
CA GLN A 62 17.26 -8.03 2.39
C GLN A 62 15.96 -7.95 3.19
N CYS A 63 15.30 -6.81 3.21
CA CYS A 63 14.01 -6.63 3.87
C CYS A 63 12.93 -7.49 3.18
N ARG A 64 12.25 -8.33 3.97
CA ARG A 64 11.21 -9.25 3.47
C ARG A 64 9.82 -8.74 3.81
N ILE A 65 8.94 -8.76 2.81
CA ILE A 65 7.55 -8.31 2.93
C ILE A 65 6.59 -9.34 2.31
N LEU A 66 5.36 -9.37 2.79
CA LEU A 66 4.30 -10.13 2.12
C LEU A 66 4.06 -9.56 0.72
N PRO A 67 4.00 -10.41 -0.32
CA PRO A 67 3.73 -9.92 -1.67
C PRO A 67 2.30 -9.39 -1.80
N LEU A 68 2.10 -8.45 -2.72
CA LEU A 68 0.81 -7.82 -3.02
C LEU A 68 0.16 -7.17 -1.78
N LEU A 69 1.00 -6.60 -0.90
CA LEU A 69 0.56 -5.92 0.30
C LEU A 69 0.29 -4.43 0.05
N LEU A 70 1.14 -3.79 -0.76
CA LEU A 70 1.09 -2.34 -0.98
C LEU A 70 0.12 -1.94 -2.10
N GLN A 71 -0.04 -2.78 -3.13
CA GLN A 71 -0.84 -2.44 -4.30
C GLN A 71 -2.28 -2.03 -3.95
N PRO A 72 -3.06 -2.77 -3.14
CA PRO A 72 -4.44 -2.37 -2.84
C PRO A 72 -4.54 -1.04 -2.09
N ILE A 73 -3.50 -0.66 -1.31
CA ILE A 73 -3.46 0.62 -0.62
C ILE A 73 -3.22 1.75 -1.63
N VAL A 74 -2.30 1.56 -2.58
CA VAL A 74 -2.07 2.51 -3.68
C VAL A 74 -3.31 2.63 -4.58
N GLU A 75 -4.01 1.53 -4.84
CA GLU A 75 -5.28 1.55 -5.59
C GLU A 75 -6.33 2.40 -4.88
N ASN A 76 -6.47 2.27 -3.57
CA ASN A 76 -7.39 3.09 -2.78
C ASN A 76 -7.03 4.58 -2.85
N ALA A 77 -5.74 4.93 -2.74
CA ALA A 77 -5.28 6.31 -2.87
C ALA A 77 -5.63 6.91 -4.24
N LEU A 78 -5.47 6.13 -5.32
CA LEU A 78 -5.82 6.56 -6.67
C LEU A 78 -7.33 6.68 -6.89
N VAL A 79 -8.10 5.63 -6.54
CA VAL A 79 -9.52 5.54 -6.87
C VAL A 79 -10.35 6.41 -5.92
N HIS A 80 -10.09 6.35 -4.62
CA HIS A 80 -10.89 7.06 -3.62
C HIS A 80 -10.28 8.42 -3.23
N GLY A 81 -8.95 8.55 -3.28
CA GLY A 81 -8.29 9.80 -2.96
C GLY A 81 -8.32 10.80 -4.12
N LEU A 82 -7.88 10.38 -5.29
CA LEU A 82 -7.56 11.29 -6.40
C LEU A 82 -8.57 11.29 -7.55
N GLU A 83 -9.61 10.43 -7.55
CA GLU A 83 -10.55 10.32 -8.67
C GLU A 83 -11.22 11.66 -9.03
N GLU A 84 -11.59 12.45 -8.02
CA GLU A 84 -12.25 13.74 -8.18
C GLU A 84 -11.28 14.89 -8.48
N LYS A 85 -9.96 14.68 -8.36
CA LYS A 85 -8.98 15.71 -8.71
C LYS A 85 -8.79 15.79 -10.22
N GLU A 86 -8.88 17.00 -10.74
CA GLU A 86 -8.59 17.28 -12.15
C GLU A 86 -7.10 17.35 -12.41
N GLU A 87 -6.32 17.91 -11.48
CA GLU A 87 -4.86 18.07 -11.53
C GLU A 87 -4.24 18.16 -10.14
N GLY A 88 -2.91 18.07 -10.06
CA GLY A 88 -2.15 18.26 -8.81
C GLY A 88 -2.36 17.15 -7.77
N GLY A 89 -2.84 15.98 -8.18
CA GLY A 89 -2.84 14.81 -7.32
C GLY A 89 -1.41 14.38 -6.97
N MET A 90 -1.20 13.93 -5.73
CA MET A 90 0.09 13.41 -5.27
C MET A 90 -0.14 12.14 -4.48
N ILE A 91 0.64 11.10 -4.78
CA ILE A 91 0.76 9.90 -3.96
C ILE A 91 2.21 9.81 -3.50
N THR A 92 2.41 9.68 -2.20
CA THR A 92 3.72 9.46 -1.60
C THR A 92 3.75 8.08 -0.95
N LEU A 93 4.77 7.28 -1.27
CA LEU A 93 5.10 6.04 -0.59
C LEU A 93 6.38 6.25 0.20
N GLN A 94 6.29 6.16 1.52
CA GLN A 94 7.41 6.37 2.42
C GLN A 94 7.71 5.09 3.18
N VAL A 95 8.97 4.70 3.26
CA VAL A 95 9.44 3.55 4.03
C VAL A 95 10.45 4.06 5.05
N GLU A 96 10.11 3.93 6.33
CA GLU A 96 10.89 4.45 7.45
C GLU A 96 11.21 3.35 8.43
N ARG A 97 12.38 3.43 9.06
CA ARG A 97 12.71 2.59 10.21
C ARG A 97 12.02 3.10 11.47
N CYS A 98 11.35 2.22 12.19
CA CYS A 98 10.82 2.57 13.51
C CYS A 98 11.97 2.67 14.51
N GLY A 99 12.17 3.87 15.09
CA GLY A 99 13.34 4.15 15.95
C GLY A 99 13.52 3.13 17.08
N GLY A 100 14.73 2.53 17.15
CA GLY A 100 15.13 1.59 18.20
C GLY A 100 14.62 0.15 18.05
N SER A 101 13.88 -0.16 16.98
CA SER A 101 13.40 -1.52 16.68
C SER A 101 13.88 -1.99 15.30
N GLU A 102 13.70 -3.29 15.03
CA GLU A 102 13.91 -3.86 13.70
C GLU A 102 12.62 -3.82 12.85
N ASP A 103 11.74 -2.90 13.19
CA ASP A 103 10.48 -2.72 12.47
C ASP A 103 10.61 -1.58 11.48
N ILE A 104 9.86 -1.70 10.40
CA ILE A 104 9.66 -0.63 9.44
C ILE A 104 8.19 -0.21 9.41
N ARG A 105 7.99 1.05 9.12
CA ARG A 105 6.70 1.60 8.78
C ARG A 105 6.69 1.96 7.30
N ILE A 106 5.67 1.51 6.59
CA ILE A 106 5.42 1.88 5.20
C ILE A 106 4.14 2.69 5.20
N THR A 107 4.23 3.95 4.76
CA THR A 107 3.10 4.88 4.69
C THR A 107 2.82 5.22 3.23
N ILE A 108 1.58 5.05 2.82
CA ILE A 108 1.08 5.48 1.52
C ILE A 108 0.08 6.60 1.80
N SER A 109 0.37 7.79 1.29
CA SER A 109 -0.48 8.97 1.46
C SER A 109 -0.86 9.58 0.13
N ASP A 110 -2.07 10.13 0.09
CA ASP A 110 -2.57 10.96 -0.99
C ASP A 110 -2.97 12.35 -0.47
N ASN A 111 -3.03 13.31 -1.37
CA ASN A 111 -3.56 14.64 -1.10
C ASN A 111 -4.98 14.82 -1.67
N GLY A 112 -5.78 13.77 -1.66
CA GLY A 112 -7.11 13.70 -2.24
C GLY A 112 -8.22 14.33 -1.39
N CYS A 113 -9.45 13.84 -1.60
CA CYS A 113 -10.63 14.37 -0.91
C CYS A 113 -10.63 14.09 0.61
N GLY A 114 -9.89 13.09 1.07
CA GLY A 114 -9.89 12.67 2.46
C GLY A 114 -11.27 12.18 2.95
N MET A 115 -11.39 12.07 4.27
CA MET A 115 -12.61 11.57 4.92
C MET A 115 -12.97 12.43 6.11
N ASP A 116 -14.26 12.59 6.38
CA ASP A 116 -14.75 13.13 7.64
C ASP A 116 -14.50 12.16 8.80
N GLU A 117 -14.62 12.65 10.04
CA GLU A 117 -14.34 11.87 11.23
C GLU A 117 -15.26 10.63 11.38
N ALA A 118 -16.52 10.72 10.96
CA ALA A 118 -17.48 9.63 11.04
C ALA A 118 -17.13 8.50 10.06
N THR A 119 -16.80 8.86 8.83
CA THR A 119 -16.36 7.92 7.78
C THR A 119 -15.04 7.26 8.17
N LEU A 120 -14.06 8.03 8.67
CA LEU A 120 -12.78 7.50 9.14
C LEU A 120 -12.95 6.54 10.33
N ALA A 121 -13.78 6.91 11.30
CA ALA A 121 -14.07 6.05 12.46
C ALA A 121 -14.75 4.74 12.03
N GLN A 122 -15.63 4.80 11.02
CA GLN A 122 -16.24 3.59 10.46
C GLN A 122 -15.21 2.73 9.72
N LEU A 123 -14.37 3.31 8.88
CA LEU A 123 -13.31 2.59 8.16
C LEU A 123 -12.36 1.87 9.14
N ARG A 124 -11.96 2.54 10.21
CA ARG A 124 -11.11 1.93 11.25
C ARG A 124 -11.76 0.70 11.89
N ARG A 125 -13.08 0.73 12.16
CA ARG A 125 -13.82 -0.45 12.63
C ARG A 125 -13.86 -1.55 11.58
N ASP A 126 -14.14 -1.21 10.33
CA ASP A 126 -14.27 -2.16 9.22
C ASP A 126 -12.92 -2.85 8.90
N ILE A 127 -11.78 -2.22 9.18
CA ILE A 127 -10.42 -2.80 9.04
C ILE A 127 -10.13 -3.83 10.16
N GLU A 128 -10.67 -3.63 11.35
CA GLU A 128 -10.49 -4.56 12.47
C GLU A 128 -11.53 -5.69 12.45
N GLU A 129 -12.76 -5.39 12.09
CA GLU A 129 -13.89 -6.31 12.13
C GLU A 129 -14.42 -6.56 10.71
N LYS A 130 -14.58 -7.84 10.34
CA LYS A 130 -15.10 -8.20 9.03
C LYS A 130 -16.54 -7.70 8.87
N ASN A 131 -16.73 -6.69 8.01
CA ASN A 131 -18.06 -6.23 7.61
C ASN A 131 -18.40 -6.76 6.21
N PRO A 132 -19.24 -7.81 6.09
CA PRO A 132 -19.55 -8.42 4.80
C PRO A 132 -20.39 -7.54 3.87
N GLU A 133 -21.02 -6.48 4.40
CA GLU A 133 -21.89 -5.58 3.62
C GLU A 133 -21.09 -4.49 2.89
N LYS A 134 -19.86 -4.21 3.33
CA LYS A 134 -19.01 -3.16 2.75
C LYS A 134 -17.87 -3.76 1.92
N LYS A 135 -18.09 -3.86 0.61
CA LYS A 135 -17.09 -4.40 -0.33
C LYS A 135 -15.81 -3.55 -0.41
N GLU A 136 -15.91 -2.25 -0.20
CA GLU A 136 -14.80 -1.30 -0.33
C GLU A 136 -13.73 -1.47 0.77
N SER A 137 -14.13 -1.81 1.99
CA SER A 137 -13.19 -2.04 3.09
C SER A 137 -12.62 -3.46 3.15
N ILE A 138 -13.15 -4.41 2.37
CA ILE A 138 -12.72 -5.82 2.37
C ILE A 138 -11.22 -5.94 2.00
N GLY A 139 -10.74 -5.12 1.07
CA GLY A 139 -9.33 -5.13 0.67
C GLY A 139 -8.41 -4.79 1.84
N LEU A 140 -8.68 -3.69 2.54
CA LEU A 140 -7.88 -3.25 3.68
C LEU A 140 -8.01 -4.19 4.88
N TYR A 141 -9.22 -4.71 5.16
CA TYR A 141 -9.41 -5.74 6.16
C TYR A 141 -8.53 -6.97 5.89
N ASN A 142 -8.56 -7.50 4.68
CA ASN A 142 -7.77 -8.68 4.32
C ASN A 142 -6.27 -8.43 4.47
N ILE A 143 -5.78 -7.23 4.11
CA ILE A 143 -4.39 -6.83 4.30
C ILE A 143 -4.06 -6.81 5.78
N ASN A 144 -4.88 -6.15 6.62
CA ASN A 144 -4.65 -6.05 8.05
C ASN A 144 -4.60 -7.45 8.70
N GLN A 145 -5.52 -8.35 8.34
CA GLN A 145 -5.52 -9.72 8.83
C GLN A 145 -4.27 -10.50 8.37
N ARG A 146 -3.84 -10.35 7.12
CA ARG A 146 -2.59 -10.97 6.64
C ARG A 146 -1.37 -10.48 7.40
N ILE A 147 -1.30 -9.19 7.71
CA ILE A 147 -0.22 -8.62 8.52
C ILE A 147 -0.22 -9.26 9.91
N LYS A 148 -1.35 -9.26 10.62
CA LYS A 148 -1.48 -9.85 11.95
C LYS A 148 -1.12 -11.33 11.97
N LEU A 149 -1.62 -12.10 11.00
CA LEU A 149 -1.33 -13.53 10.89
C LEU A 149 0.15 -13.83 10.64
N CYS A 150 0.83 -13.03 9.82
CA CYS A 150 2.20 -13.31 9.39
C CYS A 150 3.28 -12.64 10.24
N TYR A 151 2.97 -11.51 10.87
CA TYR A 151 3.95 -10.77 11.68
C TYR A 151 3.61 -10.76 13.17
N GLY A 152 2.37 -11.03 13.55
CA GLY A 152 1.86 -11.04 14.92
C GLY A 152 0.82 -9.94 15.18
N GLU A 153 0.03 -10.12 16.23
CA GLU A 153 -1.11 -9.24 16.58
C GLU A 153 -0.70 -7.79 16.91
N GLN A 154 0.57 -7.56 17.27
CA GLN A 154 1.11 -6.22 17.55
C GLN A 154 1.36 -5.41 16.28
N TYR A 155 1.37 -6.04 15.11
CA TYR A 155 1.51 -5.41 13.80
C TYR A 155 0.15 -5.20 13.16
N GLY A 156 0.09 -4.32 12.18
CA GLY A 156 -1.17 -4.04 11.50
C GLY A 156 -1.14 -2.74 10.73
N MET A 157 -2.35 -2.24 10.47
CA MET A 157 -2.60 -1.06 9.66
C MET A 157 -3.18 0.06 10.52
N ALA A 158 -2.78 1.30 10.24
CA ALA A 158 -3.40 2.50 10.77
C ALA A 158 -3.80 3.43 9.63
N VAL A 159 -4.95 4.11 9.77
CA VAL A 159 -5.46 5.07 8.80
C VAL A 159 -5.65 6.41 9.47
N GLN A 160 -5.13 7.46 8.82
CA GLN A 160 -5.35 8.85 9.15
C GLN A 160 -5.93 9.55 7.94
N SER A 161 -6.89 10.43 8.14
CA SER A 161 -7.50 11.20 7.07
C SER A 161 -8.11 12.47 7.61
N GLU A 162 -8.12 13.49 6.78
CA GLU A 162 -8.80 14.75 7.05
C GLU A 162 -9.47 15.20 5.76
N LEU A 163 -10.73 15.62 5.87
CA LEU A 163 -11.52 16.05 4.72
C LEU A 163 -10.78 17.17 3.95
N GLU A 164 -10.74 17.05 2.62
CA GLU A 164 -10.05 17.94 1.68
C GLU A 164 -8.51 18.00 1.83
N LYS A 165 -7.90 17.19 2.71
CA LYS A 165 -6.44 17.13 2.87
C LYS A 165 -5.82 15.82 2.41
N GLY A 166 -6.66 14.77 2.31
CA GLY A 166 -6.21 13.46 1.85
C GLY A 166 -6.19 12.40 2.93
N THR A 167 -5.61 11.26 2.59
CA THR A 167 -5.55 10.07 3.44
C THR A 167 -4.14 9.53 3.52
N ALA A 168 -3.75 9.05 4.68
CA ALA A 168 -2.51 8.30 4.90
C ALA A 168 -2.83 6.94 5.52
N VAL A 169 -2.41 5.89 4.85
CA VAL A 169 -2.48 4.51 5.34
C VAL A 169 -1.08 4.04 5.66
N SER A 170 -0.81 3.67 6.89
CA SER A 170 0.48 3.15 7.33
C SER A 170 0.35 1.69 7.77
N ILE A 171 1.33 0.88 7.40
CA ILE A 171 1.51 -0.47 7.91
C ILE A 171 2.83 -0.54 8.67
N THR A 172 2.84 -1.25 9.80
CA THR A 172 4.05 -1.53 10.55
C THR A 172 4.30 -3.02 10.50
N ILE A 173 5.52 -3.43 10.15
CA ILE A 173 5.93 -4.83 10.02
C ILE A 173 7.35 -5.02 10.54
N SER A 174 7.69 -6.23 10.98
CA SER A 174 9.07 -6.58 11.35
C SER A 174 9.90 -6.90 10.11
N MET A 175 11.14 -6.40 10.06
CA MET A 175 12.14 -6.83 9.08
C MET A 175 12.64 -8.25 9.36
N LYS A 176 12.53 -8.74 10.59
CA LYS A 176 12.83 -10.13 10.92
C LYS A 176 11.71 -11.01 10.40
N THR A 177 12.02 -11.84 9.41
CA THR A 177 11.13 -12.92 8.98
C THR A 177 10.95 -13.87 10.17
N GLN A 178 9.75 -13.92 10.76
CA GLN A 178 9.44 -15.01 11.66
C GLN A 178 9.41 -16.29 10.81
N GLN A 179 10.36 -17.18 11.07
CA GLN A 179 10.26 -18.53 10.52
C GLN A 179 9.07 -19.19 11.21
N PHE A 180 7.96 -19.28 10.49
CA PHE A 180 6.90 -20.18 10.90
C PHE A 180 7.45 -21.61 10.75
N VAL A 181 7.66 -22.28 11.86
CA VAL A 181 7.93 -23.70 11.97
C VAL A 181 6.67 -24.48 11.69
#